data_cc8af923c18675b1dd5386b80bbb44e3
#
_entry.id   cc8af923c18675b1dd5386b80bbb44e3
#
_cell.length_a   1.000
_cell.length_b   1.000
_cell.length_c   1.000
_cell.angle_alpha   90.00
_cell.angle_beta   90.00
_cell.angle_gamma   90.00
#
_symmetry.space_group_name_H-M   'P 1'
#
loop_
_entity.id
_entity.type
_entity.pdbx_description
1 polymer ?
#
loop_
_entity_poly.entity_id
_entity_poly.type
_entity_poly.pdbx_seq_one_letter_code
_entity_poly.pdbx_strand_id
1 'polypeptide(L)'
;FGRGSGDMKAGLASIVYCLYLIKKHEVHVDGKIILQSVIEEECTGNGALACLNEGFTADAAIIPEPFNETIMRAQVGVMWIDIDVYGKPAHVLDKSTGVNAIEHAFDLWNYLLKLEKEWNDDLKSKVKFNWVNEPINFNFGLIEGGEWRSSVPTHCKMGIRVSFDPDWE
;
A
#
# COMPACT_ATOMS: atom_id res chain seq x y z
N PHE A 1 4.54 9.52 24.76
CA PHE A 1 3.55 8.57 24.24
C PHE A 1 2.54 9.32 23.38
N GLY A 2 2.19 8.76 22.21
CA GLY A 2 1.19 9.32 21.32
C GLY A 2 1.33 8.81 19.88
N ARG A 3 0.32 9.08 19.07
CA ARG A 3 0.31 8.76 17.64
C ARG A 3 1.52 9.39 16.94
N GLY A 4 2.25 8.61 16.13
CA GLY A 4 3.43 9.05 15.38
C GLY A 4 4.72 9.12 16.22
N SER A 5 4.71 8.80 17.54
CA SER A 5 5.92 8.88 18.37
C SER A 5 6.94 7.78 18.01
N GLY A 6 6.47 6.56 17.75
CA GLY A 6 7.30 5.46 17.28
C GLY A 6 7.42 5.49 15.76
N ASP A 7 6.30 5.59 15.09
CA ASP A 7 6.12 5.58 13.65
C ASP A 7 5.70 6.98 13.16
N MET A 8 6.67 7.77 12.59
CA MET A 8 8.12 7.46 12.79
C MET A 8 8.91 8.70 13.25
N LYS A 9 8.32 9.54 14.12
CA LYS A 9 9.02 10.75 14.62
C LYS A 9 10.29 10.40 15.41
N ALA A 10 10.35 9.21 16.05
CA ALA A 10 11.57 8.72 16.68
C ALA A 10 12.69 8.51 15.67
N GLY A 11 12.38 7.89 14.53
CA GLY A 11 13.31 7.72 13.40
C GLY A 11 13.78 9.07 12.84
N LEU A 12 12.86 10.00 12.60
CA LEU A 12 13.19 11.34 12.14
C LEU A 12 14.11 12.08 13.12
N ALA A 13 13.82 12.03 14.42
CA ALA A 13 14.68 12.63 15.45
C ALA A 13 16.07 12.00 15.46
N SER A 14 16.18 10.69 15.23
CA SER A 14 17.47 9.98 15.15
C SER A 14 18.30 10.46 13.97
N ILE A 15 17.71 10.65 12.78
CA ILE A 15 18.44 11.17 11.61
C ILE A 15 18.93 12.60 11.88
N VAL A 16 18.07 13.47 12.41
CA VAL A 16 18.45 14.85 12.73
C VAL A 16 19.61 14.87 13.74
N TYR A 17 19.57 13.99 14.75
CA TYR A 17 20.64 13.87 15.72
C TYR A 17 21.94 13.33 15.10
N CYS A 18 21.86 12.36 14.18
CA CYS A 18 23.01 11.89 13.42
C CYS A 18 23.68 13.04 12.64
N LEU A 19 22.89 13.86 11.95
CA LEU A 19 23.42 15.03 11.22
C LEU A 19 24.06 16.05 12.16
N TYR A 20 23.47 16.28 13.33
CA TYR A 20 24.07 17.11 14.37
C TYR A 20 25.44 16.56 14.83
N LEU A 21 25.56 15.25 15.05
CA LEU A 21 26.81 14.60 15.46
C LEU A 21 27.88 14.70 14.36
N ILE A 22 27.52 14.44 13.11
CA ILE A 22 28.43 14.61 11.95
C ILE A 22 29.02 16.02 11.94
N LYS A 23 28.16 17.03 12.06
CA LYS A 23 28.58 18.43 12.10
C LYS A 23 29.42 18.75 13.35
N LYS A 24 29.00 18.29 14.52
CA LYS A 24 29.66 18.58 15.82
C LYS A 24 31.07 18.00 15.90
N HIS A 25 31.26 16.81 15.33
CA HIS A 25 32.54 16.09 15.34
C HIS A 25 33.36 16.31 14.06
N GLU A 26 32.92 17.23 13.21
CA GLU A 26 33.61 17.58 11.95
C GLU A 26 33.91 16.33 11.10
N VAL A 27 32.98 15.36 11.09
CA VAL A 27 33.13 14.13 10.31
C VAL A 27 33.13 14.48 8.85
N HIS A 28 34.22 14.16 8.14
CA HIS A 28 34.30 14.37 6.71
C HIS A 28 33.33 13.45 5.98
N VAL A 29 32.48 14.03 5.14
CA VAL A 29 31.56 13.30 4.25
C VAL A 29 31.90 13.69 2.83
N ASP A 30 32.31 12.69 2.04
CA ASP A 30 32.59 12.90 0.63
C ASP A 30 31.27 12.80 -0.17
N GLY A 31 30.55 13.93 -0.22
CA GLY A 31 29.26 14.01 -0.89
C GLY A 31 28.26 14.96 -0.24
N LYS A 32 27.01 14.83 -0.64
CA LYS A 32 25.88 15.64 -0.16
C LYS A 32 24.90 14.78 0.63
N ILE A 33 24.55 15.23 1.82
CA ILE A 33 23.47 14.63 2.61
C ILE A 33 22.23 15.51 2.46
N ILE A 34 21.11 14.92 2.08
CA ILE A 34 19.81 15.58 1.97
C ILE A 34 18.88 14.98 3.02
N LEU A 35 18.37 15.81 3.91
CA LEU A 35 17.30 15.41 4.83
C LEU A 35 15.97 15.85 4.27
N GLN A 36 15.04 14.91 4.15
CA GLN A 36 13.67 15.16 3.74
C GLN A 36 12.73 14.80 4.87
N SER A 37 11.98 15.77 5.39
CA SER A 37 10.89 15.55 6.32
C SER A 37 9.59 15.77 5.57
N VAL A 38 9.02 14.68 5.10
CA VAL A 38 7.85 14.69 4.21
C VAL A 38 6.56 14.43 4.97
N ILE A 39 5.44 14.82 4.37
CA ILE A 39 4.08 14.58 4.86
C ILE A 39 3.40 13.49 4.01
N GLU A 40 2.27 13.01 4.50
CA GLU A 40 1.38 12.05 3.79
C GLU A 40 2.03 10.70 3.45
N GLU A 41 3.03 10.26 4.21
CA GLU A 41 3.66 8.94 4.01
C GLU A 41 2.61 7.82 4.10
N GLU A 42 1.74 7.87 5.12
CA GLU A 42 0.71 6.85 5.42
C GLU A 42 -0.48 6.82 4.45
N CYS A 43 -0.54 7.68 3.47
CA CYS A 43 -1.71 7.76 2.58
C CYS A 43 -1.36 7.93 1.10
N THR A 44 -0.77 9.05 0.70
CA THR A 44 -0.59 9.37 -0.72
C THR A 44 0.86 9.34 -1.20
N GLY A 45 1.83 9.53 -0.29
CA GLY A 45 3.24 9.74 -0.65
C GLY A 45 3.52 11.08 -1.35
N ASN A 46 2.55 12.01 -1.39
CA ASN A 46 2.71 13.28 -2.11
C ASN A 46 3.86 14.14 -1.59
N GLY A 47 4.22 14.05 -0.31
CA GLY A 47 5.36 14.76 0.23
C GLY A 47 6.69 14.32 -0.39
N ALA A 48 6.90 13.02 -0.53
CA ALA A 48 8.08 12.46 -1.21
C ALA A 48 8.07 12.78 -2.72
N LEU A 49 6.90 12.66 -3.37
CA LEU A 49 6.72 13.00 -4.78
C LEU A 49 7.03 14.48 -5.04
N ALA A 50 6.62 15.40 -4.17
CA ALA A 50 6.93 16.80 -4.28
C ALA A 50 8.46 17.06 -4.23
N CYS A 51 9.18 16.39 -3.32
CA CYS A 51 10.64 16.49 -3.27
C CYS A 51 11.29 15.97 -4.57
N LEU A 52 10.78 14.88 -5.12
CA LEU A 52 11.29 14.32 -6.38
C LEU A 52 11.03 15.28 -7.56
N ASN A 53 9.85 15.88 -7.65
CA ASN A 53 9.49 16.85 -8.69
C ASN A 53 10.35 18.13 -8.63
N GLU A 54 10.80 18.52 -7.43
CA GLU A 54 11.76 19.62 -7.23
C GLU A 54 13.21 19.22 -7.54
N GLY A 55 13.46 17.99 -8.00
CA GLY A 55 14.77 17.50 -8.41
C GLY A 55 15.66 17.01 -7.26
N PHE A 56 15.13 16.77 -6.08
CA PHE A 56 15.90 16.20 -4.97
C PHE A 56 16.05 14.69 -5.17
N THR A 57 17.19 14.29 -5.77
CA THR A 57 17.58 12.89 -5.98
C THR A 57 18.87 12.56 -5.23
N ALA A 58 19.10 11.28 -4.98
CA ALA A 58 20.30 10.76 -4.32
C ALA A 58 20.67 9.37 -4.86
N ASP A 59 21.94 8.96 -4.67
CA ASP A 59 22.43 7.63 -5.04
C ASP A 59 21.93 6.55 -4.09
N ALA A 60 21.57 6.90 -2.85
CA ALA A 60 21.01 6.02 -1.83
C ALA A 60 20.09 6.79 -0.88
N ALA A 61 19.16 6.07 -0.25
CA ALA A 61 18.25 6.61 0.76
C ALA A 61 18.22 5.73 2.01
N ILE A 62 18.08 6.35 3.18
CA ILE A 62 17.80 5.68 4.45
C ILE A 62 16.48 6.21 4.98
N ILE A 63 15.53 5.31 5.21
CA ILE A 63 14.20 5.60 5.75
C ILE A 63 14.10 4.88 7.09
N PRO A 64 14.06 5.60 8.23
CA PRO A 64 14.15 5.00 9.56
C PRO A 64 12.78 4.54 10.09
N GLU A 65 12.09 3.69 9.33
CA GLU A 65 10.86 3.06 9.75
C GLU A 65 11.08 2.07 10.91
N PRO A 66 10.16 1.96 11.87
CA PRO A 66 10.28 1.07 13.03
C PRO A 66 9.96 -0.39 12.68
N PHE A 67 10.85 -1.06 11.96
CA PHE A 67 10.62 -2.42 11.45
C PHE A 67 11.61 -3.43 12.05
N ASN A 68 11.30 -3.99 13.23
CA ASN A 68 12.00 -5.14 13.87
C ASN A 68 13.54 -5.06 13.90
N GLU A 69 14.12 -3.85 13.97
CA GLU A 69 15.58 -3.65 13.99
C GLU A 69 16.30 -4.31 12.80
N THR A 70 15.63 -4.43 11.66
CA THR A 70 16.15 -5.05 10.44
C THR A 70 16.34 -4.01 9.34
N ILE A 71 17.18 -4.37 8.35
CA ILE A 71 17.36 -3.55 7.15
C ILE A 71 16.52 -4.15 6.02
N MET A 72 15.45 -3.46 5.63
CA MET A 72 14.67 -3.79 4.45
C MET A 72 15.30 -3.14 3.21
N ARG A 73 15.59 -3.93 2.18
CA ARG A 73 16.23 -3.46 0.94
C ARG A 73 15.32 -3.49 -0.27
N ALA A 74 14.12 -4.05 -0.14
CA ALA A 74 13.11 -4.09 -1.18
C ALA A 74 11.73 -4.00 -0.56
N GLN A 75 10.83 -3.31 -1.23
CA GLN A 75 9.43 -3.17 -0.84
C GLN A 75 8.55 -3.24 -2.09
N VAL A 76 7.38 -3.86 -1.96
CA VAL A 76 6.37 -3.88 -3.01
C VAL A 76 5.69 -2.51 -3.12
N GLY A 77 5.19 -2.20 -4.31
CA GLY A 77 4.28 -1.07 -4.48
C GLY A 77 2.92 -1.37 -3.85
N VAL A 78 2.17 -0.31 -3.54
CA VAL A 78 0.83 -0.40 -2.96
C VAL A 78 -0.09 0.58 -3.65
N MET A 79 -1.34 0.14 -3.90
CA MET A 79 -2.41 1.04 -4.35
C MET A 79 -3.72 0.69 -3.66
N TRP A 80 -4.60 1.66 -3.55
CA TRP A 80 -5.99 1.47 -3.13
C TRP A 80 -6.89 1.60 -4.34
N ILE A 81 -7.82 0.67 -4.48
CA ILE A 81 -8.74 0.59 -5.60
C ILE A 81 -10.15 0.56 -5.05
N ASP A 82 -10.99 1.48 -5.50
CA ASP A 82 -12.43 1.42 -5.31
C ASP A 82 -13.07 0.80 -6.55
N ILE A 83 -13.92 -0.19 -6.34
CA ILE A 83 -14.61 -0.92 -7.40
C ILE A 83 -16.12 -0.80 -7.15
N ASP A 84 -16.83 -0.25 -8.13
CA ASP A 84 -18.29 -0.22 -8.13
C ASP A 84 -18.82 -1.37 -8.99
N VAL A 85 -19.55 -2.27 -8.35
CA VAL A 85 -20.21 -3.42 -9.00
C VAL A 85 -21.69 -3.10 -9.15
N TYR A 86 -22.17 -3.15 -10.38
CA TYR A 86 -23.56 -2.86 -10.70
C TYR A 86 -24.33 -4.13 -11.02
N GLY A 87 -25.54 -4.21 -10.52
CA GLY A 87 -26.47 -5.30 -10.73
C GLY A 87 -27.77 -4.86 -11.43
N LYS A 88 -28.73 -5.76 -11.43
CA LYS A 88 -30.08 -5.51 -11.99
C LYS A 88 -31.12 -5.82 -10.90
N PRO A 89 -32.02 -4.88 -10.57
CA PRO A 89 -33.03 -5.11 -9.55
C PRO A 89 -34.03 -6.19 -9.96
N ALA A 90 -34.49 -6.93 -8.97
CA ALA A 90 -35.63 -7.82 -9.08
C ALA A 90 -36.24 -8.03 -7.70
N HIS A 91 -37.53 -8.41 -7.64
CA HIS A 91 -38.14 -8.88 -6.41
C HIS A 91 -37.55 -10.24 -6.00
N VAL A 92 -37.40 -10.49 -4.69
CA VAL A 92 -36.77 -11.71 -4.20
C VAL A 92 -37.45 -13.01 -4.68
N LEU A 93 -38.75 -12.98 -4.94
CA LEU A 93 -39.49 -14.12 -5.50
C LEU A 93 -39.11 -14.45 -6.95
N ASP A 94 -38.64 -13.44 -7.70
CA ASP A 94 -38.21 -13.58 -9.09
C ASP A 94 -36.70 -13.25 -9.25
N LYS A 95 -35.89 -13.56 -8.24
CA LYS A 95 -34.46 -13.20 -8.18
C LYS A 95 -33.66 -13.62 -9.41
N SER A 96 -34.08 -14.68 -10.11
CA SER A 96 -33.43 -15.17 -11.33
C SER A 96 -33.52 -14.20 -12.52
N THR A 97 -34.41 -13.21 -12.47
CA THR A 97 -34.54 -12.15 -13.49
C THR A 97 -33.64 -10.94 -13.21
N GLY A 98 -33.06 -10.88 -12.01
CA GLY A 98 -32.14 -9.86 -11.55
C GLY A 98 -30.67 -10.27 -11.69
N VAL A 99 -29.78 -9.35 -11.30
CA VAL A 99 -28.35 -9.58 -11.16
C VAL A 99 -27.91 -9.02 -9.82
N ASN A 100 -27.43 -9.86 -8.92
CA ASN A 100 -27.07 -9.47 -7.56
C ASN A 100 -25.65 -8.88 -7.53
N ALA A 101 -25.57 -7.56 -7.30
CA ALA A 101 -24.29 -6.87 -7.24
C ALA A 101 -23.37 -7.34 -6.11
N ILE A 102 -23.95 -7.75 -4.96
CA ILE A 102 -23.15 -8.27 -3.84
C ILE A 102 -22.55 -9.63 -4.17
N GLU A 103 -23.32 -10.54 -4.79
CA GLU A 103 -22.82 -11.86 -5.21
C GLU A 103 -21.67 -11.68 -6.22
N HIS A 104 -21.81 -10.80 -7.21
CA HIS A 104 -20.75 -10.50 -8.17
C HIS A 104 -19.51 -9.84 -7.53
N ALA A 105 -19.69 -9.03 -6.48
CA ALA A 105 -18.56 -8.48 -5.73
C ALA A 105 -17.74 -9.61 -5.07
N PHE A 106 -18.38 -10.61 -4.49
CA PHE A 106 -17.71 -11.81 -3.95
C PHE A 106 -17.06 -12.68 -5.04
N ASP A 107 -17.69 -12.83 -6.19
CA ASP A 107 -17.10 -13.54 -7.32
C ASP A 107 -15.82 -12.86 -7.80
N LEU A 108 -15.84 -11.53 -7.92
CA LEU A 108 -14.67 -10.73 -8.25
C LEU A 108 -13.56 -10.88 -7.20
N TRP A 109 -13.91 -10.82 -5.91
CA TRP A 109 -12.94 -11.02 -4.84
C TRP A 109 -12.28 -12.40 -4.91
N ASN A 110 -13.06 -13.45 -5.14
CA ASN A 110 -12.53 -14.81 -5.32
C ASN A 110 -11.58 -14.93 -6.53
N TYR A 111 -11.82 -14.14 -7.58
CA TYR A 111 -10.90 -14.05 -8.72
C TYR A 111 -9.61 -13.32 -8.32
N LEU A 112 -9.71 -12.21 -7.59
CA LEU A 112 -8.54 -11.45 -7.13
C LEU A 112 -7.65 -12.27 -6.19
N LEU A 113 -8.21 -13.11 -5.32
CA LEU A 113 -7.43 -14.05 -4.49
C LEU A 113 -6.62 -15.07 -5.31
N LYS A 114 -7.13 -15.49 -6.47
CA LYS A 114 -6.36 -16.35 -7.39
C LYS A 114 -5.22 -15.57 -8.03
N LEU A 115 -5.49 -14.34 -8.46
CA LEU A 115 -4.49 -13.45 -9.03
C LEU A 115 -3.37 -13.12 -8.04
N GLU A 116 -3.71 -12.85 -6.77
CA GLU A 116 -2.74 -12.65 -5.68
C GLU A 116 -1.79 -13.86 -5.57
N LYS A 117 -2.34 -15.07 -5.61
CA LYS A 117 -1.54 -16.29 -5.57
C LYS A 117 -0.62 -16.42 -6.79
N GLU A 118 -1.14 -16.18 -7.99
CA GLU A 118 -0.36 -16.23 -9.23
C GLU A 118 0.80 -15.23 -9.19
N TRP A 119 0.56 -14.01 -8.72
CA TRP A 119 1.57 -12.98 -8.58
C TRP A 119 2.63 -13.32 -7.54
N ASN A 120 2.25 -13.94 -6.41
CA ASN A 120 3.20 -14.43 -5.43
C ASN A 120 4.06 -15.58 -5.98
N ASP A 121 3.47 -16.51 -6.75
CA ASP A 121 4.21 -17.62 -7.35
C ASP A 121 5.25 -17.11 -8.39
N ASP A 122 4.93 -16.07 -9.15
CA ASP A 122 5.86 -15.40 -10.07
C ASP A 122 7.03 -14.73 -9.32
N LEU A 123 6.73 -14.03 -8.22
CA LEU A 123 7.75 -13.31 -7.43
C LEU A 123 8.68 -14.22 -6.63
N LYS A 124 8.29 -15.46 -6.30
CA LYS A 124 9.16 -16.43 -5.60
C LYS A 124 10.46 -16.70 -6.34
N SER A 125 10.47 -16.55 -7.65
CA SER A 125 11.67 -16.70 -8.47
C SER A 125 12.61 -15.49 -8.44
N LYS A 126 12.15 -14.33 -7.97
CA LYS A 126 12.89 -13.06 -7.97
C LYS A 126 13.73 -12.92 -6.70
N VAL A 127 15.04 -12.74 -6.86
CA VAL A 127 16.02 -12.67 -5.76
C VAL A 127 15.68 -11.59 -4.72
N LYS A 128 15.14 -10.45 -5.16
CA LYS A 128 14.83 -9.32 -4.27
C LYS A 128 13.72 -9.59 -3.26
N PHE A 129 12.87 -10.60 -3.50
CA PHE A 129 11.77 -10.97 -2.61
C PHE A 129 11.86 -12.40 -2.04
N ASN A 130 12.94 -13.14 -2.31
CA ASN A 130 13.10 -14.54 -1.93
C ASN A 130 13.13 -14.81 -0.41
N TRP A 131 13.26 -13.76 0.40
CA TRP A 131 13.23 -13.80 1.85
C TRP A 131 11.85 -13.56 2.46
N VAL A 132 10.85 -13.17 1.64
CA VAL A 132 9.46 -13.01 2.03
C VAL A 132 8.63 -14.11 1.38
N ASN A 133 7.80 -14.79 2.17
CA ASN A 133 7.03 -15.93 1.67
C ASN A 133 5.93 -15.49 0.69
N GLU A 134 5.19 -14.43 1.03
CA GLU A 134 4.11 -13.87 0.23
C GLU A 134 4.22 -12.34 0.25
N PRO A 135 5.06 -11.74 -0.63
CA PRO A 135 5.26 -10.29 -0.67
C PRO A 135 4.04 -9.53 -1.22
N ILE A 136 3.28 -10.16 -2.11
CA ILE A 136 2.03 -9.59 -2.63
C ILE A 136 0.90 -9.98 -1.69
N ASN A 137 0.11 -9.00 -1.29
CA ASN A 137 -1.14 -9.26 -0.58
C ASN A 137 -2.22 -8.26 -1.00
N PHE A 138 -3.41 -8.81 -1.15
CA PHE A 138 -4.61 -8.05 -1.40
C PHE A 138 -5.44 -8.03 -0.12
N ASN A 139 -5.99 -6.88 0.21
CA ASN A 139 -6.85 -6.74 1.38
C ASN A 139 -8.19 -6.15 0.97
N PHE A 140 -9.26 -6.91 1.21
CA PHE A 140 -10.62 -6.44 1.05
C PHE A 140 -11.03 -5.68 2.32
N GLY A 141 -10.78 -4.39 2.33
CA GLY A 141 -10.87 -3.55 3.53
C GLY A 141 -12.23 -2.90 3.74
N LEU A 142 -12.99 -2.66 2.68
CA LEU A 142 -14.28 -1.98 2.72
C LEU A 142 -15.30 -2.66 1.81
N ILE A 143 -16.55 -2.79 2.28
CA ILE A 143 -17.69 -3.20 1.46
C ILE A 143 -18.94 -2.44 1.88
N GLU A 144 -19.67 -1.93 0.89
CA GLU A 144 -20.97 -1.29 1.07
C GLU A 144 -21.88 -1.70 -0.08
N GLY A 145 -23.09 -2.15 0.20
CA GLY A 145 -24.02 -2.55 -0.85
C GLY A 145 -25.37 -3.04 -0.35
N GLY A 146 -26.32 -3.03 -1.29
CA GLY A 146 -27.69 -3.46 -1.05
C GLY A 146 -28.57 -2.36 -0.45
N GLU A 147 -29.85 -2.40 -0.81
CA GLU A 147 -30.83 -1.39 -0.43
C GLU A 147 -31.88 -1.98 0.55
N TRP A 148 -32.35 -3.17 0.29
CA TRP A 148 -33.41 -3.83 1.07
C TRP A 148 -33.34 -5.36 0.97
N ARG A 149 -33.63 -6.06 2.07
CA ARG A 149 -33.49 -7.52 2.19
C ARG A 149 -34.40 -8.33 1.24
N SER A 150 -35.47 -7.76 0.73
CA SER A 150 -36.42 -8.42 -0.17
C SER A 150 -36.30 -7.95 -1.62
N SER A 151 -35.19 -7.31 -1.99
CA SER A 151 -34.85 -6.98 -3.37
C SER A 151 -33.46 -7.51 -3.72
N VAL A 152 -33.23 -7.80 -5.01
CA VAL A 152 -31.91 -8.09 -5.53
C VAL A 152 -31.09 -6.80 -5.54
N PRO A 153 -29.90 -6.75 -4.87
CA PRO A 153 -29.07 -5.56 -4.80
C PRO A 153 -28.61 -5.07 -6.17
N THR A 154 -28.70 -3.75 -6.36
CA THR A 154 -28.32 -3.12 -7.64
C THR A 154 -26.91 -2.55 -7.66
N HIS A 155 -26.31 -2.35 -6.49
CA HIS A 155 -25.00 -1.77 -6.35
C HIS A 155 -24.25 -2.37 -5.16
N CYS A 156 -22.94 -2.57 -5.33
CA CYS A 156 -22.02 -2.91 -4.26
C CYS A 156 -20.68 -2.21 -4.54
N LYS A 157 -20.19 -1.46 -3.55
CA LYS A 157 -18.86 -0.85 -3.58
C LYS A 157 -17.88 -1.69 -2.77
N MET A 158 -16.70 -1.91 -3.33
CA MET A 158 -15.58 -2.60 -2.69
C MET A 158 -14.39 -1.65 -2.60
N GLY A 159 -13.74 -1.58 -1.44
CA GLY A 159 -12.45 -0.90 -1.27
C GLY A 159 -11.36 -1.94 -1.02
N ILE A 160 -10.36 -2.00 -1.90
CA ILE A 160 -9.31 -3.01 -1.89
C ILE A 160 -7.94 -2.34 -1.85
N ARG A 161 -7.05 -2.84 -0.98
CA ARG A 161 -5.62 -2.55 -1.04
C ARG A 161 -4.93 -3.65 -1.84
N VAL A 162 -4.13 -3.27 -2.81
CA VAL A 162 -3.39 -4.19 -3.69
C VAL A 162 -1.89 -3.90 -3.57
N SER A 163 -1.08 -4.93 -3.31
CA SER A 163 0.36 -4.86 -3.47
C SER A 163 0.77 -5.34 -4.86
N PHE A 164 1.85 -4.78 -5.40
CA PHE A 164 2.37 -5.15 -6.72
C PHE A 164 3.90 -5.06 -6.76
N ASP A 165 4.53 -5.75 -7.71
CA ASP A 165 5.97 -5.59 -7.98
C ASP A 165 6.20 -4.25 -8.68
N PRO A 166 7.01 -3.34 -8.10
CA PRO A 166 7.28 -2.03 -8.70
C PRO A 166 8.02 -2.10 -10.05
N ASP A 167 8.56 -3.25 -10.42
CA ASP A 167 9.22 -3.45 -11.71
C ASP A 167 8.27 -3.92 -12.82
N TRP A 168 6.98 -4.11 -12.51
CA TRP A 168 5.98 -4.39 -13.55
C TRP A 168 5.69 -3.13 -14.37
N GLU A 169 5.76 -3.28 -15.71
CA GLU A 169 5.41 -2.26 -16.70
C GLU A 169 3.93 -2.32 -17.09
#